data_9e349f681d5fa36f4c854b08df7ab3ac
#
_entry.id   9e349f681d5fa36f4c854b08df7ab3ac
#
_cell.length_a   1.000
_cell.length_b   1.000
_cell.length_c   1.000
_cell.angle_alpha   90.00
_cell.angle_beta   90.00
_cell.angle_gamma   90.00
#
_symmetry.space_group_name_H-M   'P 1'
#
loop_
_entity.id
_entity.type
_entity.pdbx_description
1 polymer ?
#
loop_
_entity_poly.entity_id
_entity_poly.type
_entity_poly.pdbx_seq_one_letter_code
_entity_poly.pdbx_strand_id
1 'polypeptide(L)'
;MSPEALTAKPQLFGLTETALTAIQEVLAAYPEVEEAILYGSRALGRHRPASDIDLTLVGPALSSGILARIDADLDDLLLPWIVDLSCLSSINHPALLDHIARVGQVL
;
A
#
# COMPACT_ATOMS: atom_id res chain seq x y z
N MET A 1 -12.10 2.25 -31.80
CA MET A 1 -11.64 1.97 -30.44
C MET A 1 -10.70 3.06 -29.98
N SER A 2 -10.87 3.54 -28.79
CA SER A 2 -10.02 4.60 -28.26
C SER A 2 -8.66 4.07 -27.85
N PRO A 3 -7.56 4.61 -28.36
CA PRO A 3 -6.23 4.18 -27.94
C PRO A 3 -6.02 4.40 -26.43
N GLU A 4 -6.65 5.39 -25.83
CA GLU A 4 -6.51 5.68 -24.41
C GLU A 4 -7.06 4.55 -23.54
N ALA A 5 -8.18 3.96 -23.97
CA ALA A 5 -8.75 2.83 -23.25
C ALA A 5 -7.84 1.60 -23.32
N LEU A 6 -7.07 1.46 -24.41
CA LEU A 6 -6.13 0.36 -24.59
C LEU A 6 -4.80 0.61 -23.88
N THR A 7 -4.43 1.87 -23.78
CA THR A 7 -3.13 2.25 -23.22
C THR A 7 -3.21 2.65 -21.75
N ALA A 8 -4.41 2.69 -21.18
CA ALA A 8 -4.58 2.94 -19.76
C ALA A 8 -3.89 1.83 -18.97
N LYS A 9 -2.80 2.17 -18.31
CA LYS A 9 -2.03 1.23 -17.51
C LYS A 9 -2.40 1.36 -16.05
N PRO A 10 -2.39 0.24 -15.30
CA PRO A 10 -2.54 0.32 -13.86
C PRO A 10 -1.47 1.24 -13.28
N GLN A 11 -1.82 1.97 -12.23
CA GLN A 11 -0.86 2.76 -11.50
C GLN A 11 0.09 1.82 -10.77
N LEU A 12 1.39 1.91 -11.04
CA LEU A 12 2.40 1.02 -10.46
C LEU A 12 3.21 1.69 -9.34
N PHE A 13 3.09 3.01 -9.16
CA PHE A 13 3.78 3.73 -8.08
C PHE A 13 5.31 3.54 -8.08
N GLY A 14 5.88 3.31 -9.26
CA GLY A 14 7.31 3.02 -9.41
C GLY A 14 7.71 1.60 -9.06
N LEU A 15 6.75 0.73 -8.76
CA LEU A 15 6.98 -0.69 -8.50
C LEU A 15 6.86 -1.49 -9.79
N THR A 16 7.36 -2.72 -9.77
CA THR A 16 7.07 -3.64 -10.86
C THR A 16 5.66 -4.19 -10.71
N GLU A 17 5.06 -4.61 -11.82
CA GLU A 17 3.75 -5.24 -11.80
C GLU A 17 3.76 -6.50 -10.94
N THR A 18 4.82 -7.30 -11.02
CA THR A 18 4.99 -8.51 -10.21
C THR A 18 5.03 -8.17 -8.72
N ALA A 19 5.76 -7.13 -8.32
CA ALA A 19 5.85 -6.72 -6.92
C ALA A 19 4.50 -6.25 -6.40
N LEU A 20 3.80 -5.41 -7.16
CA LEU A 20 2.49 -4.90 -6.75
C LEU A 20 1.48 -6.04 -6.61
N THR A 21 1.45 -6.97 -7.56
CA THR A 21 0.57 -8.14 -7.51
C THR A 21 0.88 -9.00 -6.29
N ALA A 22 2.16 -9.23 -5.98
CA ALA A 22 2.55 -10.02 -4.82
C ALA A 22 2.08 -9.37 -3.51
N ILE A 23 2.21 -8.05 -3.39
CA ILE A 23 1.70 -7.31 -2.23
C ILE A 23 0.18 -7.47 -2.13
N GLN A 24 -0.53 -7.27 -3.22
CA GLN A 24 -1.99 -7.40 -3.24
C GLN A 24 -2.45 -8.81 -2.87
N GLU A 25 -1.74 -9.84 -3.30
CA GLU A 25 -2.06 -11.22 -2.96
C GLU A 25 -1.87 -11.51 -1.47
N VAL A 26 -0.82 -10.98 -0.86
CA VAL A 26 -0.62 -11.09 0.59
C VAL A 26 -1.79 -10.45 1.32
N LEU A 27 -2.16 -9.23 0.96
CA LEU A 27 -3.26 -8.51 1.61
C LEU A 27 -4.60 -9.23 1.41
N ALA A 28 -4.84 -9.80 0.23
CA ALA A 28 -6.07 -10.50 -0.09
C ALA A 28 -6.26 -11.79 0.74
N ALA A 29 -5.18 -12.35 1.27
CA ALA A 29 -5.25 -13.52 2.14
C ALA A 29 -5.80 -13.21 3.54
N TYR A 30 -5.93 -11.93 3.89
CA TYR A 30 -6.41 -11.48 5.19
C TYR A 30 -7.78 -10.80 5.05
N PRO A 31 -8.87 -11.49 5.40
CA PRO A 31 -10.22 -10.90 5.28
C PRO A 31 -10.41 -9.70 6.21
N GLU A 32 -9.58 -9.55 7.24
CA GLU A 32 -9.60 -8.39 8.13
C GLU A 32 -9.20 -7.09 7.44
N VAL A 33 -8.50 -7.19 6.30
CA VAL A 33 -8.13 -6.02 5.50
C VAL A 33 -9.28 -5.67 4.57
N GLU A 34 -9.98 -4.59 4.86
CA GLU A 34 -11.05 -4.09 4.00
C GLU A 34 -10.49 -3.22 2.89
N GLU A 35 -9.44 -2.47 3.19
CA GLU A 35 -8.83 -1.55 2.25
C GLU A 35 -7.35 -1.38 2.58
N ALA A 36 -6.53 -1.22 1.56
CA ALA A 36 -5.12 -0.87 1.71
C ALA A 36 -4.87 0.43 0.94
N ILE A 37 -4.28 1.41 1.62
CA ILE A 37 -4.04 2.74 1.06
C ILE A 37 -2.54 3.00 1.00
N LEU A 38 -2.05 3.25 -0.20
CA LEU A 38 -0.68 3.68 -0.44
C LEU A 38 -0.63 5.20 -0.34
N TYR A 39 0.34 5.73 0.39
CA TYR A 39 0.52 7.17 0.56
C TYR A 39 2.01 7.53 0.47
N GLY A 40 2.36 8.74 0.81
CA GLY A 40 3.73 9.19 0.80
C GLY A 40 4.26 9.51 -0.59
N SER A 41 5.57 9.43 -0.77
CA SER A 41 6.23 9.87 -1.99
C SER A 41 5.79 9.10 -3.23
N ARG A 42 5.51 7.80 -3.10
CA ARG A 42 5.06 6.98 -4.23
C ARG A 42 3.67 7.35 -4.69
N ALA A 43 2.78 7.69 -3.77
CA ALA A 43 1.44 8.17 -4.12
C ALA A 43 1.50 9.52 -4.84
N LEU A 44 2.46 10.35 -4.46
CA LEU A 44 2.66 11.68 -5.07
C LEU A 44 3.45 11.63 -6.39
N GLY A 45 4.02 10.48 -6.75
CA GLY A 45 4.89 10.39 -7.91
C GLY A 45 6.25 11.08 -7.70
N ARG A 46 6.64 11.30 -6.46
CA ARG A 46 7.89 11.98 -6.08
C ARG A 46 8.92 11.04 -5.48
N HIS A 47 8.71 9.74 -5.65
CA HIS A 47 9.58 8.72 -5.11
C HIS A 47 10.89 8.61 -5.89
N ARG A 48 11.90 8.07 -5.21
CA ARG A 48 13.14 7.60 -5.80
C ARG A 48 13.06 6.08 -5.93
N PRO A 49 13.95 5.44 -6.72
CA PRO A 49 13.92 3.98 -6.88
C PRO A 49 13.96 3.20 -5.57
N ALA A 50 14.66 3.71 -4.56
CA ALA A 50 14.80 3.05 -3.25
C ALA A 50 13.81 3.54 -2.19
N SER A 51 12.84 4.39 -2.55
CA SER A 51 11.87 4.91 -1.58
C SER A 51 11.05 3.79 -0.97
N ASP A 52 10.76 3.91 0.33
CA ASP A 52 9.89 2.98 1.05
C ASP A 52 8.48 2.97 0.45
N ILE A 53 7.80 1.86 0.66
CA ILE A 53 6.38 1.71 0.30
C ILE A 53 5.58 2.00 1.57
N ASP A 54 4.84 3.10 1.59
CA ASP A 54 4.03 3.50 2.74
C ASP A 54 2.60 2.99 2.55
N LEU A 55 2.21 2.02 3.36
CA LEU A 55 0.87 1.42 3.33
C LEU A 55 0.18 1.57 4.68
N THR A 56 -1.09 1.95 4.64
CA THR A 56 -1.95 1.88 5.83
C THR A 56 -3.18 1.05 5.52
N LEU A 57 -3.57 0.21 6.48
CA LEU A 57 -4.66 -0.73 6.30
C LEU A 57 -5.90 -0.25 7.04
N VAL A 58 -7.06 -0.51 6.43
CA VAL A 58 -8.36 -0.18 7.00
C VAL A 58 -9.14 -1.47 7.24
N GLY A 59 -9.69 -1.61 8.42
CA GLY A 59 -10.54 -2.74 8.78
C GLY A 59 -10.76 -2.80 10.28
N PRO A 60 -12.03 -2.87 10.76
CA PRO A 60 -12.30 -2.89 12.20
C PRO A 60 -11.83 -4.17 12.89
N ALA A 61 -11.60 -5.24 12.15
CA ALA A 61 -11.11 -6.51 12.70
C ALA A 61 -9.59 -6.59 12.75
N LEU A 62 -8.86 -5.58 12.26
CA LEU A 62 -7.41 -5.57 12.33
C LEU A 62 -6.94 -5.42 13.78
N SER A 63 -5.96 -6.24 14.14
CA SER A 63 -5.30 -6.19 15.45
C SER A 63 -3.80 -6.05 15.25
N SER A 64 -3.08 -5.74 16.32
CA SER A 64 -1.62 -5.68 16.27
C SER A 64 -1.01 -7.03 15.87
N GLY A 65 -1.61 -8.12 16.31
CA GLY A 65 -1.16 -9.47 15.95
C GLY A 65 -1.34 -9.77 14.47
N ILE A 66 -2.49 -9.40 13.90
CA ILE A 66 -2.75 -9.57 12.47
C ILE A 66 -1.82 -8.68 11.66
N LEU A 67 -1.63 -7.44 12.08
CA LEU A 67 -0.73 -6.51 11.41
C LEU A 67 0.71 -7.07 11.37
N ALA A 68 1.18 -7.64 12.48
CA ALA A 68 2.50 -8.24 12.55
C ALA A 68 2.64 -9.44 11.61
N ARG A 69 1.58 -10.25 11.46
CA ARG A 69 1.58 -11.39 10.53
C ARG A 69 1.63 -10.92 9.08
N ILE A 70 0.86 -9.89 8.75
CA ILE A 70 0.88 -9.31 7.40
C ILE A 70 2.27 -8.74 7.10
N ASP A 71 2.84 -8.03 8.05
CA ASP A 71 4.18 -7.47 7.90
C ASP A 71 5.23 -8.56 7.65
N ALA A 72 5.16 -9.66 8.39
CA ALA A 72 6.05 -10.80 8.18
C ALA A 72 5.86 -11.43 6.79
N ASP A 73 4.63 -11.57 6.33
CA ASP A 73 4.33 -12.13 5.01
C ASP A 73 4.85 -11.22 3.89
N LEU A 74 4.73 -9.90 4.06
CA LEU A 74 5.28 -8.93 3.11
C LEU A 74 6.82 -9.01 3.10
N ASP A 75 7.43 -9.15 4.26
CA ASP A 75 8.88 -9.27 4.39
C ASP A 75 9.39 -10.54 3.69
N ASP A 76 8.64 -11.62 3.76
CA ASP A 76 8.96 -12.89 3.11
C ASP A 76 8.93 -12.81 1.57
N LEU A 77 8.35 -11.77 1.01
CA LEU A 77 8.39 -11.53 -0.45
C LEU A 77 9.79 -11.15 -0.93
N LEU A 78 10.67 -10.76 -0.02
CA LEU A 78 12.05 -10.34 -0.33
C LEU A 78 12.11 -9.25 -1.39
N LEU A 79 11.20 -8.28 -1.29
CA LEU A 79 11.18 -7.12 -2.19
C LEU A 79 12.41 -6.24 -1.92
N PRO A 80 12.89 -5.51 -2.96
CA PRO A 80 14.02 -4.60 -2.76
C PRO A 80 13.64 -3.32 -2.00
N TRP A 81 12.38 -3.17 -1.61
CA TRP A 81 11.86 -2.01 -0.86
C TRP A 81 11.39 -2.43 0.51
N ILE A 82 11.49 -1.52 1.48
CA ILE A 82 10.89 -1.68 2.79
C ILE A 82 9.41 -1.27 2.68
N VAL A 83 8.53 -2.10 3.22
CA VAL A 83 7.11 -1.77 3.35
C VAL A 83 6.89 -1.24 4.76
N ASP A 84 6.52 0.03 4.87
CA ASP A 84 6.14 0.66 6.13
C ASP A 84 4.64 0.50 6.31
N LEU A 85 4.26 -0.46 7.15
CA LEU A 85 2.89 -0.90 7.31
C LEU A 85 2.29 -0.35 8.60
N SER A 86 1.08 0.18 8.51
CA SER A 86 0.34 0.70 9.66
C SER A 86 -1.14 0.35 9.55
N CYS A 87 -1.86 0.55 10.65
CA CYS A 87 -3.31 0.51 10.67
C CYS A 87 -3.82 1.95 10.76
N LEU A 88 -4.71 2.35 9.85
CA LEU A 88 -5.19 3.73 9.77
C LEU A 88 -5.79 4.19 11.09
N SER A 89 -6.55 3.33 11.76
CA SER A 89 -7.20 3.66 13.03
C SER A 89 -6.21 3.92 14.16
N SER A 90 -4.97 3.48 14.03
CA SER A 90 -3.91 3.69 15.03
C SER A 90 -3.09 4.95 14.79
N ILE A 91 -3.28 5.60 13.64
CA ILE A 91 -2.59 6.85 13.34
C ILE A 91 -3.31 7.99 14.06
N ASN A 92 -2.57 8.71 14.90
CA ASN A 92 -3.12 9.86 15.65
C ASN A 92 -2.40 11.16 15.32
N HIS A 93 -1.71 11.22 14.20
CA HIS A 93 -0.98 12.38 13.71
C HIS A 93 -1.86 13.13 12.69
N PRO A 94 -2.45 14.28 13.03
CA PRO A 94 -3.42 14.96 12.15
C PRO A 94 -2.88 15.30 10.77
N ALA A 95 -1.64 15.77 10.69
CA ALA A 95 -1.04 16.13 9.41
C ALA A 95 -0.86 14.90 8.51
N LEU A 96 -0.52 13.74 9.07
CA LEU A 96 -0.39 12.50 8.32
C LEU A 96 -1.75 12.00 7.86
N LEU A 97 -2.77 12.06 8.72
CA LEU A 97 -4.14 11.68 8.34
C LEU A 97 -4.66 12.55 7.20
N ASP A 98 -4.40 13.85 7.25
CA ASP A 98 -4.77 14.76 6.18
C ASP A 98 -4.04 14.43 4.88
N HIS A 99 -2.74 14.14 4.93
CA HIS A 99 -1.96 13.72 3.79
C HIS A 99 -2.54 12.45 3.16
N ILE A 100 -2.84 11.44 3.97
CA ILE A 100 -3.42 10.17 3.49
C ILE A 100 -4.78 10.42 2.82
N ALA A 101 -5.62 11.27 3.42
CA ALA A 101 -6.94 11.59 2.86
C ALA A 101 -6.82 12.29 1.51
N ARG A 102 -5.81 13.15 1.33
CA ARG A 102 -5.65 13.92 0.09
C ARG A 102 -4.97 13.14 -1.02
N VAL A 103 -3.95 12.34 -0.71
CA VAL A 103 -3.09 11.74 -1.72
C VAL A 103 -3.15 10.22 -1.74
N GLY A 104 -3.77 9.59 -0.76
CA GLY A 104 -3.83 8.14 -0.65
C GLY A 104 -4.44 7.48 -1.87
N GLN A 105 -3.86 6.35 -2.28
CA GLN A 105 -4.33 5.56 -3.41
C GLN A 105 -4.69 4.17 -2.90
N VAL A 106 -5.91 3.74 -3.16
CA VAL A 106 -6.36 2.39 -2.80
C VAL A 106 -5.74 1.38 -3.75
N LEU A 107 -5.17 0.34 -3.17
CA LEU A 107 -4.58 -0.75 -3.96
C LEU A 107 -5.62 -1.78 -4.37
#